data_3c9b1dd3dd1050df14441fa6f84e4030
#
_entry.id   3c9b1dd3dd1050df14441fa6f84e4030
#
_cell.length_a   1.000
_cell.length_b   1.000
_cell.length_c   1.000
_cell.angle_alpha   90.00
_cell.angle_beta   90.00
_cell.angle_gamma   90.00
#
_symmetry.space_group_name_H-M   'P 1'
#
loop_
_entity.id
_entity.type
_entity.pdbx_description
1 polymer ?
#
loop_
_entity_poly.entity_id
_entity_poly.type
_entity_poly.pdbx_seq_one_letter_code
_entity_poly.pdbx_strand_id
1 'polypeptide(L)'
;MRAVAFVLTVLALCAYTFLLTGPAKAAPSGTFSSPEQLIQWASDYRTHPSPHRLPAAVHAMRELGLFGDEEKGGFCIGFIAGVLGANKNDAPKLIAGMFPMPPKEQAVIIKAIAYSGRPDWQDLLIQFQDKMPLRKPLIDAYVDGKEPGLMELPLEDGSPVIYTLWGYYSATGQYQPVMRIMEALRWSKSDEEAGFSWSSLWSGWKNDPKLVEKVTTGGTAKWTLASYAERDRQLISLYRAEYPRQPEEIAGPLREVIAAAEAFEAEEVRKDQLTAIEEAQREHAMNEAGGSKLAKVGSIGIATGCVAASALGQAQIAVPCVVGGALYSGAVQLMQ
;
A
#
# COMPACT_ATOMS: atom_id res chain seq x y z
N MET A 1 -37.79 6.88 58.29
CA MET A 1 -36.62 5.99 58.33
C MET A 1 -36.39 5.20 57.02
N ARG A 2 -37.39 4.94 56.17
CA ARG A 2 -37.21 4.19 54.91
C ARG A 2 -36.56 5.01 53.74
N ALA A 3 -36.75 6.34 53.73
CA ALA A 3 -36.21 7.22 52.67
C ALA A 3 -34.66 7.47 52.79
N VAL A 4 -34.16 7.48 54.02
CA VAL A 4 -32.71 7.72 54.27
C VAL A 4 -31.86 6.49 53.89
N ALA A 5 -32.42 5.28 54.04
CA ALA A 5 -31.70 4.03 53.66
C ALA A 5 -31.55 3.90 52.12
N PHE A 6 -32.52 4.42 51.35
CA PHE A 6 -32.48 4.35 49.90
C PHE A 6 -31.44 5.31 49.27
N VAL A 7 -31.26 6.49 49.87
CA VAL A 7 -30.24 7.47 49.41
C VAL A 7 -28.83 6.99 49.70
N LEU A 8 -28.61 6.33 50.81
CA LEU A 8 -27.26 5.76 51.17
C LEU A 8 -26.88 4.57 50.29
N THR A 9 -27.86 3.74 49.86
CA THR A 9 -27.59 2.62 48.94
C THR A 9 -27.25 3.09 47.52
N VAL A 10 -27.90 4.16 47.03
CA VAL A 10 -27.60 4.71 45.68
C VAL A 10 -26.24 5.40 45.65
N LEU A 11 -25.87 6.11 46.74
CA LEU A 11 -24.55 6.72 46.86
C LEU A 11 -23.42 5.68 46.99
N ALA A 12 -23.65 4.55 47.63
CA ALA A 12 -22.68 3.45 47.70
C ALA A 12 -22.49 2.74 46.35
N LEU A 13 -23.54 2.59 45.53
CA LEU A 13 -23.46 2.04 44.18
C LEU A 13 -22.68 2.97 43.22
N CYS A 14 -22.89 4.29 43.31
CA CYS A 14 -22.14 5.25 42.48
C CYS A 14 -20.64 5.31 42.85
N ALA A 15 -20.27 5.11 44.11
CA ALA A 15 -18.89 5.07 44.55
C ALA A 15 -18.16 3.79 44.09
N TYR A 16 -18.88 2.66 43.93
CA TYR A 16 -18.31 1.40 43.49
C TYR A 16 -18.01 1.37 41.99
N THR A 17 -18.75 2.11 41.17
CA THR A 17 -18.50 2.21 39.74
C THR A 17 -17.26 3.07 39.40
N PHE A 18 -16.88 4.01 40.29
CA PHE A 18 -15.69 4.84 40.12
C PHE A 18 -14.36 4.11 40.49
N LEU A 19 -14.43 3.03 41.24
CA LEU A 19 -13.24 2.24 41.65
C LEU A 19 -12.83 1.17 40.62
N LEU A 20 -13.64 0.92 39.60
CA LEU A 20 -13.36 -0.04 38.53
C LEU A 20 -12.76 0.58 37.26
N THR A 21 -12.72 1.90 37.16
CA THR A 21 -11.94 2.58 36.14
C THR A 21 -10.50 2.72 36.61
N GLY A 22 -9.74 1.64 36.49
CA GLY A 22 -8.28 1.73 36.60
C GLY A 22 -7.77 2.82 35.66
N PRO A 23 -6.67 3.54 36.01
CA PRO A 23 -6.13 4.56 35.13
C PRO A 23 -5.85 3.89 33.78
N ALA A 24 -6.54 4.38 32.74
CA ALA A 24 -6.23 3.97 31.38
C ALA A 24 -4.73 4.19 31.22
N LYS A 25 -3.97 3.11 31.09
CA LYS A 25 -2.53 3.18 30.85
C LYS A 25 -2.39 4.00 29.59
N ALA A 26 -1.95 5.25 29.71
CA ALA A 26 -1.64 6.07 28.55
C ALA A 26 -0.68 5.25 27.68
N ALA A 27 -1.10 4.94 26.46
CA ALA A 27 -0.25 4.23 25.53
C ALA A 27 1.07 5.03 25.42
N PRO A 28 2.24 4.37 25.48
CA PRO A 28 3.51 5.08 25.42
C PRO A 28 3.49 5.97 24.17
N SER A 29 3.87 7.24 24.36
CA SER A 29 3.92 8.24 23.28
C SER A 29 4.80 7.71 22.14
N GLY A 30 4.17 7.29 21.03
CA GLY A 30 4.86 6.67 19.90
C GLY A 30 4.24 5.36 19.40
N THR A 31 3.34 4.73 20.18
CA THR A 31 2.61 3.53 19.72
C THR A 31 1.41 3.90 18.85
N PHE A 32 1.13 3.05 17.88
CA PHE A 32 -0.09 3.15 17.07
C PHE A 32 -1.18 2.30 17.76
N SER A 33 -2.28 2.91 18.12
CA SER A 33 -3.40 2.24 18.82
C SER A 33 -4.46 1.70 17.86
N SER A 34 -4.38 2.08 16.57
CA SER A 34 -5.27 1.57 15.54
C SER A 34 -4.60 1.61 14.14
N PRO A 35 -5.09 0.79 13.20
CA PRO A 35 -4.66 0.82 11.80
C PRO A 35 -4.78 2.21 11.16
N GLU A 36 -5.86 2.94 11.48
CA GLU A 36 -6.13 4.27 10.94
C GLU A 36 -5.03 5.27 11.33
N GLN A 37 -4.55 5.20 12.58
CA GLN A 37 -3.44 6.04 13.04
C GLN A 37 -2.13 5.75 12.28
N LEU A 38 -1.88 4.48 11.95
CA LEU A 38 -0.72 4.08 11.15
C LEU A 38 -0.83 4.62 9.72
N ILE A 39 -2.01 4.45 9.10
CA ILE A 39 -2.31 4.95 7.76
C ILE A 39 -2.18 6.47 7.72
N GLN A 40 -2.80 7.18 8.68
CA GLN A 40 -2.71 8.64 8.77
C GLN A 40 -1.26 9.10 8.91
N TRP A 41 -0.50 8.48 9.80
CA TRP A 41 0.91 8.80 9.98
C TRP A 41 1.73 8.60 8.69
N ALA A 42 1.51 7.48 7.99
CA ALA A 42 2.22 7.18 6.75
C ALA A 42 1.84 8.17 5.63
N SER A 43 0.56 8.55 5.55
CA SER A 43 0.06 9.52 4.57
C SER A 43 0.60 10.94 4.81
N ASP A 44 0.73 11.33 6.08
CA ASP A 44 1.19 12.68 6.47
C ASP A 44 2.72 12.76 6.59
N TYR A 45 3.42 11.61 6.54
CA TYR A 45 4.84 11.55 6.88
C TYR A 45 5.69 12.51 6.06
N ARG A 46 5.42 12.64 4.77
CA ARG A 46 6.20 13.52 3.87
C ARG A 46 6.10 15.00 4.25
N THR A 47 4.93 15.43 4.72
CA THR A 47 4.68 16.83 5.12
C THR A 47 5.04 17.08 6.58
N HIS A 48 4.92 16.07 7.42
CA HIS A 48 5.21 16.12 8.86
C HIS A 48 6.12 14.96 9.30
N PRO A 49 7.40 14.97 8.90
CA PRO A 49 8.32 13.87 9.19
C PRO A 49 8.48 13.63 10.68
N SER A 50 8.30 12.40 11.10
CA SER A 50 8.50 11.96 12.50
C SER A 50 9.22 10.61 12.54
N PRO A 51 10.51 10.56 12.12
CA PRO A 51 11.24 9.31 11.94
C PRO A 51 11.38 8.49 13.22
N HIS A 52 11.41 9.13 14.39
CA HIS A 52 11.48 8.44 15.68
C HIS A 52 10.31 7.48 15.93
N ARG A 53 9.18 7.64 15.24
CA ARG A 53 8.02 6.74 15.32
C ARG A 53 8.17 5.49 14.44
N LEU A 54 9.16 5.45 13.54
CA LEU A 54 9.33 4.33 12.61
C LEU A 54 9.42 2.95 13.27
N PRO A 55 10.17 2.75 14.37
CA PRO A 55 10.19 1.44 15.04
C PRO A 55 8.81 0.98 15.50
N ALA A 56 8.05 1.89 16.10
CA ALA A 56 6.68 1.59 16.54
C ALA A 56 5.76 1.31 15.34
N ALA A 57 5.92 2.04 14.23
CA ALA A 57 5.17 1.79 13.00
C ALA A 57 5.49 0.40 12.43
N VAL A 58 6.75 -0.01 12.41
CA VAL A 58 7.16 -1.35 11.94
C VAL A 58 6.55 -2.44 12.80
N HIS A 59 6.50 -2.26 14.12
CA HIS A 59 5.82 -3.20 15.01
C HIS A 59 4.31 -3.27 14.74
N ALA A 60 3.65 -2.14 14.53
CA ALA A 60 2.24 -2.09 14.17
C ALA A 60 1.96 -2.73 12.79
N MET A 61 2.79 -2.46 11.77
CA MET A 61 2.72 -3.12 10.45
C MET A 61 2.80 -4.63 10.57
N ARG A 62 3.69 -5.14 11.42
CA ARG A 62 3.83 -6.57 11.71
C ARG A 62 2.59 -7.14 12.39
N GLU A 63 2.09 -6.49 13.43
CA GLU A 63 0.91 -6.95 14.18
C GLU A 63 -0.35 -6.98 13.31
N LEU A 64 -0.45 -6.07 12.36
CA LEU A 64 -1.50 -6.04 11.34
C LEU A 64 -1.27 -7.04 10.20
N GLY A 65 -0.20 -7.82 10.22
CA GLY A 65 0.10 -8.82 9.19
C GLY A 65 0.47 -8.25 7.82
N LEU A 66 0.80 -6.95 7.71
CA LEU A 66 1.04 -6.28 6.42
C LEU A 66 2.24 -6.88 5.67
N PHE A 67 3.20 -7.47 6.37
CA PHE A 67 4.38 -8.10 5.76
C PHE A 67 4.08 -9.45 5.10
N GLY A 68 2.92 -10.06 5.39
CA GLY A 68 2.46 -11.29 4.77
C GLY A 68 1.68 -11.10 3.47
N ASP A 69 1.30 -9.87 3.16
CA ASP A 69 0.64 -9.47 1.93
C ASP A 69 1.69 -8.87 0.97
N GLU A 70 1.75 -9.34 -0.26
CA GLU A 70 2.83 -8.96 -1.18
C GLU A 70 2.80 -7.48 -1.54
N GLU A 71 1.62 -6.91 -1.77
CA GLU A 71 1.46 -5.50 -2.15
C GLU A 71 1.68 -4.57 -0.95
N LYS A 72 1.02 -4.86 0.17
CA LYS A 72 1.18 -4.08 1.41
C LYS A 72 2.60 -4.19 1.95
N GLY A 73 3.18 -5.39 1.88
CA GLY A 73 4.58 -5.64 2.23
C GLY A 73 5.53 -4.85 1.35
N GLY A 74 5.27 -4.80 0.04
CA GLY A 74 6.00 -3.95 -0.90
C GLY A 74 5.98 -2.49 -0.47
N PHE A 75 4.80 -1.93 -0.23
CA PHE A 75 4.65 -0.55 0.24
C PHE A 75 5.42 -0.30 1.55
N CYS A 76 5.30 -1.21 2.53
CA CYS A 76 6.02 -1.10 3.79
C CYS A 76 7.54 -1.08 3.58
N ILE A 77 8.08 -1.97 2.73
CA ILE A 77 9.52 -2.01 2.41
C ILE A 77 9.97 -0.67 1.86
N GLY A 78 9.28 -0.15 0.84
CA GLY A 78 9.62 1.12 0.21
C GLY A 78 9.53 2.30 1.18
N PHE A 79 8.46 2.35 1.98
CA PHE A 79 8.28 3.42 2.96
C PHE A 79 9.37 3.41 4.03
N ILE A 80 9.68 2.25 4.63
CA ILE A 80 10.77 2.10 5.60
C ILE A 80 12.10 2.52 4.97
N ALA A 81 12.37 2.08 3.73
CA ALA A 81 13.56 2.44 2.97
C ALA A 81 13.70 3.96 2.81
N GLY A 82 12.63 4.64 2.40
CA GLY A 82 12.62 6.08 2.25
C GLY A 82 12.88 6.83 3.56
N VAL A 83 12.26 6.38 4.66
CA VAL A 83 12.50 6.96 6.00
C VAL A 83 13.96 6.78 6.41
N LEU A 84 14.54 5.59 6.23
CA LEU A 84 15.95 5.32 6.56
C LEU A 84 16.90 6.16 5.70
N GLY A 85 16.62 6.29 4.40
CA GLY A 85 17.40 7.09 3.47
C GLY A 85 17.43 8.57 3.81
N ALA A 86 16.28 9.12 4.21
CA ALA A 86 16.16 10.54 4.60
C ALA A 86 16.81 10.85 5.96
N ASN A 87 16.99 9.87 6.86
CA ASN A 87 17.45 10.08 8.24
C ASN A 87 18.79 9.38 8.51
N LYS A 88 19.82 9.83 7.79
CA LYS A 88 21.14 9.19 7.77
C LYS A 88 21.75 8.96 9.19
N ASN A 89 21.70 9.95 10.05
CA ASN A 89 22.34 9.89 11.37
C ASN A 89 21.57 9.00 12.35
N ASP A 90 20.25 8.91 12.22
CA ASP A 90 19.39 8.16 13.13
C ASP A 90 19.11 6.74 12.65
N ALA A 91 19.43 6.39 11.40
CA ALA A 91 19.09 5.10 10.82
C ALA A 91 19.56 3.90 11.64
N PRO A 92 20.80 3.85 12.18
CA PRO A 92 21.20 2.72 13.03
C PRO A 92 20.32 2.58 14.28
N LYS A 93 19.93 3.69 14.90
CA LYS A 93 19.04 3.69 16.07
C LYS A 93 17.63 3.25 15.70
N LEU A 94 17.11 3.74 14.56
CA LEU A 94 15.80 3.34 14.04
C LEU A 94 15.76 1.83 13.75
N ILE A 95 16.76 1.30 13.04
CA ILE A 95 16.88 -0.13 12.75
C ILE A 95 16.95 -0.96 14.04
N ALA A 96 17.79 -0.54 14.99
CA ALA A 96 17.90 -1.25 16.27
C ALA A 96 16.56 -1.35 17.01
N GLY A 97 15.73 -0.30 16.93
CA GLY A 97 14.41 -0.24 17.56
C GLY A 97 13.34 -1.11 16.88
N MET A 98 13.59 -1.64 15.68
CA MET A 98 12.67 -2.57 14.98
C MET A 98 12.80 -4.01 15.53
N PHE A 99 13.85 -4.32 16.27
CA PHE A 99 14.05 -5.63 16.86
C PHE A 99 13.51 -5.71 18.30
N PRO A 100 13.08 -6.92 18.77
CA PRO A 100 13.16 -8.21 18.07
C PRO A 100 12.12 -8.37 16.95
N MET A 101 12.50 -9.10 15.88
CA MET A 101 11.64 -9.39 14.75
C MET A 101 11.73 -10.88 14.38
N PRO A 102 10.59 -11.56 14.08
CA PRO A 102 10.58 -12.95 13.65
C PRO A 102 11.42 -13.16 12.37
N PRO A 103 12.15 -14.27 12.24
CA PRO A 103 13.05 -14.50 11.11
C PRO A 103 12.39 -14.37 9.73
N LYS A 104 11.15 -14.82 9.57
CA LYS A 104 10.44 -14.74 8.28
C LYS A 104 10.15 -13.31 7.83
N GLU A 105 10.04 -12.36 8.78
CA GLU A 105 9.74 -10.95 8.51
C GLU A 105 11.01 -10.09 8.39
N GLN A 106 12.17 -10.60 8.82
CA GLN A 106 13.45 -9.87 8.75
C GLN A 106 13.85 -9.49 7.32
N ALA A 107 13.36 -10.22 6.31
CA ALA A 107 13.58 -9.88 4.89
C ALA A 107 13.07 -8.46 4.55
N VAL A 108 12.01 -7.98 5.21
CA VAL A 108 11.49 -6.62 5.04
C VAL A 108 12.56 -5.58 5.42
N ILE A 109 13.21 -5.77 6.55
CA ILE A 109 14.24 -4.83 7.04
C ILE A 109 15.49 -4.89 6.18
N ILE A 110 15.91 -6.09 5.75
CA ILE A 110 17.06 -6.25 4.84
C ILE A 110 16.81 -5.49 3.54
N LYS A 111 15.66 -5.72 2.90
CA LYS A 111 15.27 -5.02 1.67
C LYS A 111 15.18 -3.51 1.89
N ALA A 112 14.55 -3.07 2.99
CA ALA A 112 14.43 -1.65 3.29
C ALA A 112 15.78 -0.95 3.49
N ILE A 113 16.75 -1.60 4.11
CA ILE A 113 18.11 -1.07 4.24
C ILE A 113 18.79 -0.99 2.85
N ALA A 114 18.71 -2.06 2.05
CA ALA A 114 19.31 -2.11 0.72
C ALA A 114 18.69 -1.07 -0.23
N TYR A 115 17.38 -0.81 -0.12
CA TYR A 115 16.65 0.13 -0.98
C TYR A 115 16.67 1.58 -0.47
N SER A 116 17.33 1.84 0.65
CA SER A 116 17.32 3.18 1.27
C SER A 116 18.03 4.27 0.46
N GLY A 117 18.78 3.91 -0.57
CA GLY A 117 19.59 4.85 -1.35
C GLY A 117 20.76 5.46 -0.56
N ARG A 118 21.09 4.92 0.59
CA ARG A 118 22.21 5.36 1.41
C ARG A 118 23.55 4.83 0.83
N PRO A 119 24.62 5.62 0.86
CA PRO A 119 25.92 5.12 0.41
C PRO A 119 26.51 4.05 1.34
N ASP A 120 26.10 4.00 2.61
CA ASP A 120 26.58 3.10 3.66
C ASP A 120 25.59 1.95 3.96
N TRP A 121 24.65 1.66 3.07
CA TRP A 121 23.63 0.64 3.31
C TRP A 121 24.22 -0.78 3.51
N GLN A 122 25.33 -1.10 2.82
CA GLN A 122 26.03 -2.38 2.99
C GLN A 122 26.62 -2.52 4.40
N ASP A 123 27.28 -1.46 4.87
CA ASP A 123 27.82 -1.42 6.23
C ASP A 123 26.73 -1.60 7.27
N LEU A 124 25.56 -0.98 7.07
CA LEU A 124 24.39 -1.15 7.93
C LEU A 124 23.88 -2.60 7.93
N LEU A 125 23.79 -3.25 6.76
CA LEU A 125 23.40 -4.66 6.71
C LEU A 125 24.38 -5.54 7.49
N ILE A 126 25.67 -5.33 7.31
CA ILE A 126 26.72 -6.06 8.03
C ILE A 126 26.64 -5.79 9.54
N GLN A 127 26.42 -4.55 9.94
CA GLN A 127 26.27 -4.16 11.34
C GLN A 127 25.12 -4.89 12.06
N PHE A 128 24.02 -5.15 11.34
CA PHE A 128 22.83 -5.78 11.93
C PHE A 128 22.70 -7.28 11.61
N GLN A 129 23.65 -7.90 10.90
CA GLN A 129 23.57 -9.30 10.50
C GLN A 129 23.42 -10.26 11.69
N ASP A 130 24.07 -9.99 12.82
CA ASP A 130 23.99 -10.84 14.01
C ASP A 130 22.59 -10.86 14.65
N LYS A 131 21.77 -9.86 14.36
CA LYS A 131 20.34 -9.85 14.75
C LYS A 131 19.46 -10.66 13.79
N MET A 132 20.00 -11.06 12.65
CA MET A 132 19.30 -11.77 11.57
C MET A 132 20.08 -13.00 11.06
N PRO A 133 20.57 -13.89 11.93
CA PRO A 133 21.50 -14.95 11.53
C PRO A 133 20.91 -15.91 10.50
N LEU A 134 19.59 -16.19 10.56
CA LEU A 134 18.91 -17.04 9.60
C LEU A 134 18.72 -16.39 8.22
N ARG A 135 18.99 -15.10 8.09
CA ARG A 135 18.90 -14.33 6.86
C ARG A 135 20.25 -13.95 6.27
N LYS A 136 21.35 -14.47 6.84
CA LYS A 136 22.68 -14.21 6.32
C LYS A 136 22.83 -14.45 4.82
N PRO A 137 22.30 -15.54 4.21
CA PRO A 137 22.40 -15.73 2.77
C PRO A 137 21.74 -14.61 1.95
N LEU A 138 20.62 -14.03 2.42
CA LEU A 138 19.97 -12.90 1.77
C LEU A 138 20.79 -11.62 1.92
N ILE A 139 21.37 -11.39 3.10
CA ILE A 139 22.27 -10.24 3.35
C ILE A 139 23.48 -10.33 2.41
N ASP A 140 24.13 -11.50 2.36
CA ASP A 140 25.27 -11.73 1.47
C ASP A 140 24.91 -11.50 0.00
N ALA A 141 23.71 -11.93 -0.44
CA ALA A 141 23.25 -11.72 -1.81
C ALA A 141 23.14 -10.22 -2.17
N TYR A 142 22.62 -9.39 -1.26
CA TYR A 142 22.60 -7.93 -1.46
C TYR A 142 24.01 -7.33 -1.44
N VAL A 143 24.81 -7.67 -0.45
CA VAL A 143 26.19 -7.12 -0.31
C VAL A 143 27.07 -7.49 -1.49
N ASP A 144 26.92 -8.71 -2.03
CA ASP A 144 27.64 -9.18 -3.21
C ASP A 144 27.10 -8.61 -4.55
N GLY A 145 26.03 -7.78 -4.50
CA GLY A 145 25.42 -7.20 -5.72
C GLY A 145 24.66 -8.21 -6.58
N LYS A 146 24.20 -9.32 -6.00
CA LYS A 146 23.38 -10.34 -6.70
C LYS A 146 21.90 -9.99 -6.73
N GLU A 147 21.47 -9.09 -5.84
CA GLU A 147 20.10 -8.60 -5.75
C GLU A 147 20.03 -7.16 -6.27
N PRO A 148 18.95 -6.79 -6.98
CA PRO A 148 18.81 -5.45 -7.56
C PRO A 148 18.56 -4.39 -6.47
N GLY A 149 18.97 -3.16 -6.75
CA GLY A 149 18.56 -1.97 -5.99
C GLY A 149 17.12 -1.57 -6.28
N LEU A 150 16.58 -0.61 -5.52
CA LEU A 150 15.19 -0.15 -5.63
C LEU A 150 14.80 0.25 -7.06
N MET A 151 15.63 1.06 -7.72
CA MET A 151 15.34 1.57 -9.07
C MET A 151 15.63 0.54 -10.18
N GLU A 152 16.26 -0.58 -9.83
CA GLU A 152 16.60 -1.68 -10.73
C GLU A 152 15.64 -2.86 -10.61
N LEU A 153 14.68 -2.79 -9.67
CA LEU A 153 13.68 -3.83 -9.50
C LEU A 153 12.97 -4.11 -10.82
N PRO A 154 12.89 -5.40 -11.24
CA PRO A 154 12.17 -5.77 -12.46
C PRO A 154 10.68 -5.42 -12.28
N LEU A 155 10.16 -4.58 -13.16
CA LEU A 155 8.72 -4.23 -13.14
C LEU A 155 7.85 -5.44 -13.48
N GLU A 156 8.43 -6.43 -14.16
CA GLU A 156 7.82 -7.72 -14.48
C GLU A 156 7.51 -8.58 -13.25
N ASP A 157 8.09 -8.26 -12.09
CA ASP A 157 7.80 -8.93 -10.81
C ASP A 157 6.48 -8.45 -10.18
N GLY A 158 5.73 -7.62 -10.92
CA GLY A 158 4.34 -7.36 -10.63
C GLY A 158 4.03 -6.19 -9.69
N SER A 159 2.80 -6.19 -9.20
CA SER A 159 2.28 -5.15 -8.31
C SER A 159 3.14 -4.87 -7.07
N PRO A 160 3.78 -5.85 -6.42
CA PRO A 160 4.63 -5.58 -5.25
C PRO A 160 5.75 -4.58 -5.52
N VAL A 161 6.33 -4.59 -6.73
CA VAL A 161 7.35 -3.62 -7.13
C VAL A 161 6.75 -2.21 -7.24
N ILE A 162 5.58 -2.09 -7.86
CA ILE A 162 4.87 -0.81 -7.98
C ILE A 162 4.61 -0.22 -6.59
N TYR A 163 4.12 -1.03 -5.65
CA TYR A 163 3.85 -0.57 -4.28
C TYR A 163 5.14 -0.26 -3.50
N THR A 164 6.25 -0.96 -3.76
CA THR A 164 7.55 -0.63 -3.16
C THR A 164 8.02 0.76 -3.60
N LEU A 165 7.89 1.07 -4.87
CA LEU A 165 8.21 2.39 -5.42
C LEU A 165 7.31 3.49 -4.85
N TRP A 166 6.00 3.23 -4.70
CA TRP A 166 5.06 4.15 -4.05
C TRP A 166 5.36 4.36 -2.58
N GLY A 167 5.74 3.31 -1.84
CA GLY A 167 6.15 3.43 -0.44
C GLY A 167 7.34 4.38 -0.29
N TYR A 168 8.35 4.23 -1.15
CA TYR A 168 9.52 5.10 -1.14
C TYR A 168 9.16 6.55 -1.48
N TYR A 169 8.34 6.77 -2.52
CA TYR A 169 7.83 8.09 -2.85
C TYR A 169 7.06 8.73 -1.69
N SER A 170 6.19 7.98 -1.05
CA SER A 170 5.36 8.46 0.08
C SER A 170 6.21 8.95 1.26
N ALA A 171 7.37 8.32 1.49
CA ALA A 171 8.29 8.73 2.54
C ALA A 171 9.21 9.91 2.15
N THR A 172 9.57 10.04 0.87
CA THR A 172 10.64 10.93 0.43
C THR A 172 10.18 12.09 -0.45
N GLY A 173 9.07 11.94 -1.16
CA GLY A 173 8.62 12.87 -2.20
C GLY A 173 9.51 12.89 -3.46
N GLN A 174 10.47 11.97 -3.59
CA GLN A 174 11.34 11.90 -4.78
C GLN A 174 10.57 11.38 -5.97
N TYR A 175 10.62 12.07 -7.12
CA TYR A 175 9.87 11.69 -8.31
C TYR A 175 10.45 10.50 -9.10
N GLN A 176 11.71 10.13 -8.86
CA GLN A 176 12.35 9.04 -9.58
C GLN A 176 11.59 7.71 -9.50
N PRO A 177 11.09 7.26 -8.33
CA PRO A 177 10.21 6.09 -8.25
C PRO A 177 8.94 6.21 -9.09
N VAL A 178 8.34 7.40 -9.13
CA VAL A 178 7.12 7.67 -9.93
C VAL A 178 7.42 7.55 -11.43
N MET A 179 8.55 8.07 -11.87
CA MET A 179 9.02 7.91 -13.25
C MET A 179 9.18 6.41 -13.61
N ARG A 180 9.73 5.64 -12.67
CA ARG A 180 9.88 4.19 -12.85
C ARG A 180 8.52 3.47 -12.93
N ILE A 181 7.53 3.91 -12.15
CA ILE A 181 6.15 3.39 -12.25
C ILE A 181 5.53 3.73 -13.60
N MET A 182 5.76 4.94 -14.14
CA MET A 182 5.27 5.32 -15.47
C MET A 182 5.79 4.39 -16.57
N GLU A 183 6.98 3.84 -16.44
CA GLU A 183 7.50 2.88 -17.43
C GLU A 183 6.64 1.61 -17.54
N ALA A 184 5.94 1.20 -16.47
CA ALA A 184 5.05 0.05 -16.50
C ALA A 184 3.77 0.30 -17.32
N LEU A 185 3.44 1.57 -17.62
CA LEU A 185 2.31 1.92 -18.47
C LEU A 185 2.39 1.32 -19.88
N ARG A 186 3.60 0.97 -20.35
CA ARG A 186 3.79 0.26 -21.63
C ARG A 186 3.03 -1.06 -21.74
N TRP A 187 2.65 -1.63 -20.60
CA TRP A 187 1.88 -2.87 -20.54
C TRP A 187 0.39 -2.64 -20.32
N SER A 188 -0.04 -1.38 -20.10
CA SER A 188 -1.45 -1.03 -20.08
C SER A 188 -1.88 -0.69 -21.52
N LYS A 189 -2.98 -1.31 -21.99
CA LYS A 189 -3.54 -0.96 -23.30
C LYS A 189 -4.22 0.39 -23.24
N SER A 190 -4.09 1.20 -24.29
CA SER A 190 -4.89 2.40 -24.48
C SER A 190 -6.31 2.05 -24.96
N ASP A 191 -7.28 2.93 -24.68
CA ASP A 191 -8.68 2.76 -25.10
C ASP A 191 -8.82 2.61 -26.62
N GLU A 192 -7.94 3.25 -27.40
CA GLU A 192 -7.94 3.22 -28.85
C GLU A 192 -7.52 1.84 -29.42
N GLU A 193 -6.76 1.05 -28.68
CA GLU A 193 -6.33 -0.30 -29.07
C GLU A 193 -7.25 -1.42 -28.58
N ALA A 194 -8.33 -1.08 -27.88
CA ALA A 194 -9.21 -2.04 -27.21
C ALA A 194 -10.13 -2.84 -28.12
N GLY A 195 -9.61 -3.41 -29.17
CA GLY A 195 -10.16 -4.62 -29.80
C GLY A 195 -9.94 -5.83 -28.91
N PHE A 196 -10.18 -5.69 -27.58
CA PHE A 196 -9.92 -6.74 -26.61
C PHE A 196 -10.85 -7.93 -26.82
N SER A 197 -10.26 -9.08 -27.05
CA SER A 197 -10.95 -10.36 -27.06
C SER A 197 -10.43 -11.24 -25.92
N TRP A 198 -11.31 -11.75 -25.09
CA TRP A 198 -10.98 -12.76 -24.07
C TRP A 198 -10.27 -13.96 -24.69
N SER A 199 -10.57 -14.32 -25.92
CA SER A 199 -9.90 -15.39 -26.64
C SER A 199 -8.43 -15.08 -26.94
N SER A 200 -8.11 -13.82 -27.24
CA SER A 200 -6.72 -13.40 -27.48
C SER A 200 -5.89 -13.33 -26.20
N LEU A 201 -6.50 -12.93 -25.08
CA LEU A 201 -5.85 -12.99 -23.77
C LEU A 201 -5.60 -14.44 -23.34
N TRP A 202 -6.59 -15.30 -23.53
CA TRP A 202 -6.50 -16.72 -23.20
C TRP A 202 -5.48 -17.48 -24.05
N SER A 203 -5.37 -17.16 -25.33
CA SER A 203 -4.33 -17.72 -26.21
C SER A 203 -2.94 -17.15 -25.91
N GLY A 204 -2.86 -15.86 -25.56
CA GLY A 204 -1.62 -15.22 -25.11
C GLY A 204 -1.08 -15.82 -23.80
N TRP A 205 -1.97 -16.06 -22.84
CA TRP A 205 -1.61 -16.67 -21.56
C TRP A 205 -1.01 -18.08 -21.71
N LYS A 206 -1.53 -18.89 -22.63
CA LYS A 206 -0.96 -20.22 -22.91
C LYS A 206 0.45 -20.15 -23.47
N ASN A 207 0.78 -19.08 -24.18
CA ASN A 207 2.06 -18.89 -24.86
C ASN A 207 3.08 -18.06 -24.05
N ASP A 208 2.61 -17.16 -23.18
CA ASP A 208 3.44 -16.34 -22.29
C ASP A 208 2.78 -16.24 -20.89
N PRO A 209 3.20 -17.06 -19.95
CA PRO A 209 2.68 -17.01 -18.56
C PRO A 209 2.87 -15.66 -17.88
N LYS A 210 3.90 -14.89 -18.29
CA LYS A 210 4.19 -13.54 -17.75
C LYS A 210 3.28 -12.45 -18.34
N LEU A 211 2.50 -12.76 -19.37
CA LEU A 211 1.63 -11.77 -20.00
C LEU A 211 0.58 -11.23 -19.03
N VAL A 212 -0.04 -12.11 -18.24
CA VAL A 212 -1.04 -11.70 -17.23
C VAL A 212 -0.40 -10.81 -16.17
N GLU A 213 0.80 -11.15 -15.72
CA GLU A 213 1.54 -10.37 -14.74
C GLU A 213 1.90 -8.97 -15.27
N LYS A 214 2.40 -8.87 -16.50
CA LYS A 214 2.65 -7.58 -17.16
C LYS A 214 1.40 -6.74 -17.29
N VAL A 215 0.29 -7.31 -17.78
CA VAL A 215 -0.99 -6.60 -17.93
C VAL A 215 -1.52 -6.13 -16.57
N THR A 216 -1.42 -6.98 -15.54
CA THR A 216 -1.78 -6.61 -14.16
C THR A 216 -0.90 -5.47 -13.65
N THR A 217 0.40 -5.55 -13.87
CA THR A 217 1.35 -4.50 -13.47
C THR A 217 1.06 -3.18 -14.17
N GLY A 218 0.79 -3.20 -15.48
CA GLY A 218 0.40 -2.03 -16.25
C GLY A 218 -0.90 -1.40 -15.74
N GLY A 219 -1.91 -2.23 -15.45
CA GLY A 219 -3.17 -1.81 -14.86
C GLY A 219 -2.97 -1.20 -13.46
N THR A 220 -2.18 -1.84 -12.61
CA THR A 220 -1.83 -1.33 -11.27
C THR A 220 -1.09 0.01 -11.38
N ALA A 221 -0.13 0.14 -12.29
CA ALA A 221 0.58 1.39 -12.51
C ALA A 221 -0.38 2.51 -12.94
N LYS A 222 -1.22 2.26 -13.95
CA LYS A 222 -2.19 3.23 -14.48
C LYS A 222 -3.11 3.73 -13.37
N TRP A 223 -3.68 2.81 -12.60
CA TRP A 223 -4.58 3.14 -11.51
C TRP A 223 -3.89 3.89 -10.36
N THR A 224 -2.75 3.37 -9.88
CA THR A 224 -2.06 3.99 -8.75
C THR A 224 -1.56 5.38 -9.09
N LEU A 225 -1.06 5.61 -10.31
CA LEU A 225 -0.68 6.94 -10.78
C LEU A 225 -1.85 7.93 -10.70
N ALA A 226 -3.05 7.54 -11.18
CA ALA A 226 -4.24 8.37 -11.08
C ALA A 226 -4.65 8.63 -9.62
N SER A 227 -4.73 7.60 -8.80
CA SER A 227 -5.15 7.69 -7.39
C SER A 227 -4.19 8.52 -6.52
N TYR A 228 -2.88 8.41 -6.74
CA TYR A 228 -1.91 9.22 -6.01
C TYR A 228 -1.95 10.69 -6.45
N ALA A 229 -2.22 10.96 -7.73
CA ALA A 229 -2.35 12.32 -8.25
C ALA A 229 -3.59 13.04 -7.69
N GLU A 230 -4.64 12.33 -7.30
CA GLU A 230 -5.79 12.90 -6.58
C GLU A 230 -5.37 13.53 -5.24
N ARG A 231 -4.46 12.85 -4.52
CA ARG A 231 -3.98 13.29 -3.20
C ARG A 231 -2.81 14.25 -3.28
N ASP A 232 -2.03 14.17 -4.35
CA ASP A 232 -0.83 14.96 -4.58
C ASP A 232 -0.87 15.62 -5.97
N ARG A 233 -1.39 16.84 -6.02
CA ARG A 233 -1.53 17.62 -7.26
C ARG A 233 -0.20 17.90 -7.98
N GLN A 234 0.93 17.82 -7.29
CA GLN A 234 2.24 18.00 -7.93
C GLN A 234 2.51 16.86 -8.93
N LEU A 235 1.92 15.68 -8.71
CA LEU A 235 2.03 14.55 -9.64
C LEU A 235 1.36 14.84 -10.99
N ILE A 236 0.21 15.53 -11.02
CA ILE A 236 -0.43 15.90 -12.28
C ILE A 236 0.50 16.82 -13.08
N SER A 237 1.14 17.78 -12.41
CA SER A 237 2.10 18.67 -13.05
C SER A 237 3.32 17.89 -13.58
N LEU A 238 3.81 16.92 -12.83
CA LEU A 238 4.87 16.01 -13.28
C LEU A 238 4.44 15.21 -14.51
N TYR A 239 3.26 14.59 -14.49
CA TYR A 239 2.76 13.78 -15.60
C TYR A 239 2.60 14.61 -16.88
N ARG A 240 2.05 15.83 -16.78
CA ARG A 240 1.95 16.77 -17.92
C ARG A 240 3.31 17.15 -18.48
N ALA A 241 4.31 17.35 -17.61
CA ALA A 241 5.68 17.70 -18.02
C ALA A 241 6.38 16.52 -18.72
N GLU A 242 6.10 15.29 -18.27
CA GLU A 242 6.72 14.08 -18.83
C GLU A 242 5.99 13.55 -20.06
N TYR A 243 4.67 13.79 -20.20
CA TYR A 243 3.87 13.31 -21.32
C TYR A 243 4.52 13.52 -22.70
N PRO A 244 5.01 14.71 -23.08
CA PRO A 244 5.59 14.93 -24.40
C PRO A 244 6.95 14.26 -24.61
N ARG A 245 7.55 13.72 -23.54
CA ARG A 245 8.87 13.06 -23.56
C ARG A 245 8.77 11.54 -23.64
N GLN A 246 7.56 11.02 -23.42
CA GLN A 246 7.34 9.59 -23.36
C GLN A 246 7.15 8.99 -24.76
N PRO A 247 7.60 7.74 -25.01
CA PRO A 247 7.26 7.02 -26.22
C PRO A 247 5.76 6.74 -26.26
N GLU A 248 5.22 6.53 -27.48
CA GLU A 248 3.78 6.39 -27.73
C GLU A 248 3.10 5.33 -26.84
N GLU A 249 3.79 4.21 -26.62
CA GLU A 249 3.33 3.09 -25.76
C GLU A 249 3.10 3.48 -24.29
N ILE A 250 3.70 4.58 -23.83
CA ILE A 250 3.53 5.15 -22.50
C ILE A 250 2.65 6.40 -22.56
N ALA A 251 2.83 7.23 -23.58
CA ALA A 251 2.12 8.50 -23.72
C ALA A 251 0.61 8.34 -23.80
N GLY A 252 0.11 7.36 -24.56
CA GLY A 252 -1.32 7.06 -24.65
C GLY A 252 -1.94 6.78 -23.27
N PRO A 253 -1.48 5.73 -22.55
CA PRO A 253 -1.94 5.43 -21.19
C PRO A 253 -1.71 6.58 -20.19
N LEU A 254 -0.62 7.33 -20.31
CA LEU A 254 -0.34 8.47 -19.42
C LEU A 254 -1.35 9.60 -19.61
N ARG A 255 -1.78 9.87 -20.86
CA ARG A 255 -2.88 10.81 -21.16
C ARG A 255 -4.16 10.41 -20.43
N GLU A 256 -4.49 9.11 -20.42
CA GLU A 256 -5.67 8.60 -19.72
C GLU A 256 -5.52 8.72 -18.19
N VAL A 257 -4.31 8.49 -17.65
CA VAL A 257 -4.02 8.74 -16.22
C VAL A 257 -4.26 10.21 -15.88
N ILE A 258 -3.78 11.14 -16.70
CA ILE A 258 -3.98 12.58 -16.48
C ILE A 258 -5.48 12.91 -16.51
N ALA A 259 -6.19 12.42 -17.53
CA ALA A 259 -7.63 12.65 -17.66
C ALA A 259 -8.42 12.06 -16.46
N ALA A 260 -8.06 10.86 -16.00
CA ALA A 260 -8.66 10.23 -14.84
C ALA A 260 -8.38 11.04 -13.56
N ALA A 261 -7.13 11.47 -13.33
CA ALA A 261 -6.76 12.28 -12.18
C ALA A 261 -7.50 13.65 -12.14
N GLU A 262 -7.70 14.26 -13.31
CA GLU A 262 -8.49 15.49 -13.45
C GLU A 262 -10.00 15.26 -13.22
N ALA A 263 -10.53 14.14 -13.67
CA ALA A 263 -11.93 13.76 -13.44
C ALA A 263 -12.22 13.46 -11.95
N PHE A 264 -11.25 12.94 -11.19
CA PHE A 264 -11.37 12.76 -9.74
C PHE A 264 -11.54 14.08 -8.97
N GLU A 265 -11.16 15.21 -9.56
CA GLU A 265 -11.39 16.52 -8.97
C GLU A 265 -12.86 16.95 -9.01
N ALA A 266 -13.69 16.34 -9.86
CA ALA A 266 -15.10 16.65 -9.95
C ALA A 266 -15.86 16.04 -8.74
N GLU A 267 -16.50 16.90 -7.94
CA GLU A 267 -17.23 16.53 -6.71
C GLU A 267 -18.34 15.49 -6.98
N GLU A 268 -18.89 15.50 -8.18
CA GLU A 268 -19.95 14.60 -8.64
C GLU A 268 -19.46 13.16 -8.84
N VAL A 269 -18.25 12.99 -9.39
CA VAL A 269 -17.61 11.67 -9.59
C VAL A 269 -17.21 11.04 -8.25
N ARG A 270 -16.81 11.84 -7.27
CA ARG A 270 -16.54 11.36 -5.91
C ARG A 270 -17.78 10.82 -5.23
N LYS A 271 -18.91 11.48 -5.43
CA LYS A 271 -20.19 11.10 -4.83
C LYS A 271 -20.72 9.78 -5.40
N ASP A 272 -20.62 9.62 -6.73
CA ASP A 272 -21.01 8.39 -7.41
C ASP A 272 -20.12 7.20 -7.02
N GLN A 273 -18.83 7.43 -6.84
CA GLN A 273 -17.89 6.40 -6.38
C GLN A 273 -18.17 5.95 -4.93
N LEU A 274 -18.46 6.89 -4.03
CA LEU A 274 -18.85 6.56 -2.65
C LEU A 274 -20.13 5.73 -2.64
N THR A 275 -21.11 6.10 -3.44
CA THR A 275 -22.37 5.35 -3.58
C THR A 275 -22.14 3.93 -4.10
N ALA A 276 -21.30 3.77 -5.12
CA ALA A 276 -20.96 2.45 -5.67
C ALA A 276 -20.20 1.56 -4.64
N ILE A 277 -19.32 2.16 -3.85
CA ILE A 277 -18.61 1.46 -2.75
C ILE A 277 -19.61 1.01 -1.68
N GLU A 278 -20.53 1.88 -1.27
CA GLU A 278 -21.56 1.54 -0.28
C GLU A 278 -22.51 0.44 -0.79
N GLU A 279 -22.87 0.46 -2.07
CA GLU A 279 -23.67 -0.59 -2.69
C GLU A 279 -22.93 -1.93 -2.73
N ALA A 280 -21.66 -1.93 -3.15
CA ALA A 280 -20.84 -3.12 -3.17
C ALA A 280 -20.64 -3.72 -1.75
N GLN A 281 -20.48 -2.87 -0.74
CA GLN A 281 -20.40 -3.30 0.66
C GLN A 281 -21.73 -3.91 1.15
N ARG A 282 -22.88 -3.34 0.75
CA ARG A 282 -24.20 -3.91 1.08
C ARG A 282 -24.43 -5.26 0.42
N GLU A 283 -24.11 -5.39 -0.86
CA GLU A 283 -24.22 -6.67 -1.57
C GLU A 283 -23.34 -7.75 -0.93
N HIS A 284 -22.13 -7.40 -0.50
CA HIS A 284 -21.26 -8.32 0.18
C HIS A 284 -21.81 -8.75 1.54
N ALA A 285 -22.27 -7.80 2.36
CA ALA A 285 -22.87 -8.10 3.65
C ALA A 285 -24.13 -8.99 3.54
N MET A 286 -24.93 -8.81 2.48
CA MET A 286 -26.07 -9.69 2.20
C MET A 286 -25.64 -11.09 1.76
N ASN A 287 -24.55 -11.21 0.99
CA ASN A 287 -24.00 -12.49 0.55
C ASN A 287 -23.31 -13.27 1.68
N GLU A 288 -22.65 -12.58 2.64
CA GLU A 288 -22.07 -13.20 3.84
C GLU A 288 -23.13 -13.71 4.81
N ALA A 289 -24.23 -12.99 4.96
CA ALA A 289 -25.36 -13.43 5.76
C ALA A 289 -26.04 -14.72 5.20
N GLY A 290 -25.84 -15.03 3.93
CA GLY A 290 -26.33 -16.23 3.24
C GLY A 290 -25.39 -17.44 3.29
N GLY A 291 -24.26 -17.37 3.93
CA GLY A 291 -23.35 -18.50 4.25
C GLY A 291 -22.53 -19.07 3.09
N SER A 292 -21.25 -19.10 3.28
CA SER A 292 -20.26 -20.02 2.70
C SER A 292 -19.60 -19.71 1.35
N LYS A 293 -18.36 -20.16 1.21
CA LYS A 293 -17.55 -20.49 0.00
C LYS A 293 -17.59 -19.59 -1.25
N LEU A 294 -18.67 -18.85 -1.50
CA LEU A 294 -18.77 -17.90 -2.65
C LEU A 294 -18.04 -16.56 -2.41
N ALA A 295 -17.80 -16.18 -1.16
CA ALA A 295 -17.13 -14.92 -0.84
C ALA A 295 -15.68 -14.87 -1.38
N LYS A 296 -14.95 -15.99 -1.33
CA LYS A 296 -13.61 -16.09 -1.94
C LYS A 296 -13.63 -15.98 -3.47
N VAL A 297 -14.68 -16.47 -4.11
CA VAL A 297 -14.84 -16.40 -5.58
C VAL A 297 -15.27 -15.00 -5.99
N GLY A 298 -16.07 -14.30 -5.17
CA GLY A 298 -16.51 -12.93 -5.41
C GLY A 298 -15.38 -11.91 -5.38
N SER A 299 -14.47 -12.00 -4.41
CA SER A 299 -13.31 -11.10 -4.31
C SER A 299 -12.32 -11.28 -5.49
N ILE A 300 -12.11 -12.53 -5.92
CA ILE A 300 -11.32 -12.84 -7.12
C ILE A 300 -12.03 -12.33 -8.38
N GLY A 301 -13.36 -12.45 -8.46
CA GLY A 301 -14.16 -11.98 -9.60
C GLY A 301 -14.14 -10.46 -9.74
N ILE A 302 -14.20 -9.70 -8.66
CA ILE A 302 -14.12 -8.23 -8.67
C ILE A 302 -12.71 -7.79 -9.04
N ALA A 303 -11.68 -8.35 -8.42
CA ALA A 303 -10.28 -8.04 -8.74
C ALA A 303 -9.96 -8.36 -10.21
N THR A 304 -10.41 -9.52 -10.73
CA THR A 304 -10.21 -9.90 -12.13
C THR A 304 -11.00 -9.01 -13.08
N GLY A 305 -12.22 -8.64 -12.72
CA GLY A 305 -13.05 -7.71 -13.51
C GLY A 305 -12.47 -6.31 -13.56
N CYS A 306 -11.89 -5.82 -12.46
CA CYS A 306 -11.26 -4.51 -12.38
C CYS A 306 -9.94 -4.46 -13.15
N VAL A 307 -9.13 -5.51 -13.06
CA VAL A 307 -7.92 -5.67 -13.89
C VAL A 307 -8.28 -5.73 -15.39
N ALA A 308 -9.32 -6.46 -15.73
CA ALA A 308 -9.81 -6.52 -17.11
C ALA A 308 -10.32 -5.16 -17.61
N ALA A 309 -11.08 -4.42 -16.79
CA ALA A 309 -11.57 -3.09 -17.14
C ALA A 309 -10.41 -2.08 -17.29
N SER A 310 -9.39 -2.14 -16.43
CA SER A 310 -8.18 -1.31 -16.57
C SER A 310 -7.38 -1.67 -17.83
N ALA A 311 -7.27 -2.96 -18.13
CA ALA A 311 -6.60 -3.45 -19.33
C ALA A 311 -7.33 -3.08 -20.64
N LEU A 312 -8.65 -2.87 -20.54
CA LEU A 312 -9.50 -2.46 -21.67
C LEU A 312 -9.51 -0.93 -21.91
N GLY A 313 -8.80 -0.17 -21.06
CA GLY A 313 -8.75 1.28 -21.20
C GLY A 313 -10.05 2.01 -20.84
N GLN A 314 -11.06 1.34 -20.31
CA GLN A 314 -12.29 1.98 -19.86
C GLN A 314 -12.08 2.66 -18.52
N ALA A 315 -11.36 3.79 -18.52
CA ALA A 315 -11.05 4.56 -17.32
C ALA A 315 -12.30 4.91 -16.49
N GLN A 316 -13.42 5.17 -17.18
CA GLN A 316 -14.71 5.48 -16.54
C GLN A 316 -15.29 4.30 -15.74
N ILE A 317 -14.96 3.05 -16.11
CA ILE A 317 -15.40 1.83 -15.41
C ILE A 317 -14.28 1.28 -14.52
N ALA A 318 -13.02 1.41 -14.97
CA ALA A 318 -11.87 0.89 -14.24
C ALA A 318 -11.63 1.64 -12.92
N VAL A 319 -11.86 2.95 -12.92
CA VAL A 319 -11.63 3.80 -11.75
C VAL A 319 -12.57 3.47 -10.59
N PRO A 320 -13.90 3.39 -10.75
CA PRO A 320 -14.79 2.95 -9.66
C PRO A 320 -14.51 1.52 -9.21
N CYS A 321 -14.20 0.64 -10.15
CA CYS A 321 -13.96 -0.77 -9.91
C CYS A 321 -12.70 -1.00 -9.05
N VAL A 322 -11.62 -0.28 -9.32
CA VAL A 322 -10.34 -0.48 -8.64
C VAL A 322 -10.30 0.24 -7.28
N VAL A 323 -10.90 1.43 -7.19
CA VAL A 323 -11.10 2.09 -5.88
C VAL A 323 -11.98 1.23 -4.99
N GLY A 324 -13.09 0.68 -5.51
CA GLY A 324 -13.95 -0.28 -4.82
C GLY A 324 -13.20 -1.54 -4.41
N GLY A 325 -12.42 -2.16 -5.30
CA GLY A 325 -11.67 -3.38 -5.05
C GLY A 325 -10.57 -3.25 -4.02
N ALA A 326 -9.79 -2.17 -4.05
CA ALA A 326 -8.70 -1.95 -3.09
C ALA A 326 -9.20 -1.55 -1.70
N LEU A 327 -10.23 -0.69 -1.62
CA LEU A 327 -10.88 -0.35 -0.35
C LEU A 327 -11.64 -1.55 0.22
N TYR A 328 -12.27 -2.35 -0.64
CA TYR A 328 -12.94 -3.57 -0.28
C TYR A 328 -11.97 -4.61 0.29
N SER A 329 -10.86 -4.90 -0.37
CA SER A 329 -9.82 -5.80 0.13
C SER A 329 -9.24 -5.31 1.45
N GLY A 330 -9.02 -4.01 1.60
CA GLY A 330 -8.56 -3.38 2.84
C GLY A 330 -9.59 -3.44 3.96
N ALA A 331 -10.86 -3.15 3.68
CA ALA A 331 -11.94 -3.16 4.67
C ALA A 331 -12.29 -4.58 5.14
N VAL A 332 -12.33 -5.56 4.22
CA VAL A 332 -12.63 -6.96 4.57
C VAL A 332 -11.52 -7.58 5.42
N GLN A 333 -10.26 -7.22 5.19
CA GLN A 333 -9.15 -7.70 6.03
C GLN A 333 -9.04 -6.98 7.38
N LEU A 334 -9.64 -5.80 7.53
CA LEU A 334 -9.73 -5.10 8.82
C LEU A 334 -10.91 -5.59 9.69
N MET A 335 -11.87 -6.32 9.09
CA MET A 335 -13.03 -6.87 9.79
C MET A 335 -12.91 -8.37 10.12
N GLN A 336 -11.89 -9.07 9.64
CA GLN A 336 -11.53 -10.45 10.00
C GLN A 336 -10.38 -10.45 11.01
#